data_865eb50716c4ab18f5ab7688088b4294
#
_entry.id   865eb50716c4ab18f5ab7688088b4294
#
_cell.length_a   1.000
_cell.length_b   1.000
_cell.length_c   1.000
_cell.angle_alpha   90.00
_cell.angle_beta   90.00
_cell.angle_gamma   90.00
#
_symmetry.space_group_name_H-M   'P 1'
#
loop_
_entity.id
_entity.type
_entity.pdbx_description
1 polymer ?
#
loop_
_entity_poly.entity_id
_entity_poly.type
_entity_poly.pdbx_seq_one_letter_code
_entity_poly.pdbx_strand_id
1 'polypeptide(L)'
;MGKTLFEKIWDRHVAKELPGGEVLLYIDRHLVHEVTSPQAFEGLRLHNRKVRHPELTFATTDHNVPTDSRTEILDPVAKAQVDALEQNCADNGITFYGMESENQGVVHIIGPEQGITLPGTTIVCGDSHTATHGAFGAIAFGIGTSEVEHVLATQTLRQKKPKQYKVEFKGKVPFGVTAKDL
;
A
#
# COMPACT_ATOMS: atom_id res chain seq x y z
N MET A 1 -28.58 -0.78 15.87
CA MET A 1 -27.23 -1.23 16.29
C MET A 1 -26.20 -0.20 15.85
N GLY A 2 -25.14 0.04 16.63
CA GLY A 2 -24.07 0.94 16.22
C GLY A 2 -23.22 0.32 15.09
N LYS A 3 -22.66 1.17 14.21
CA LYS A 3 -21.71 0.73 13.16
C LYS A 3 -20.36 0.37 13.77
N THR A 4 -19.71 -0.69 13.26
CA THR A 4 -18.31 -1.02 13.57
C THR A 4 -17.36 0.04 13.03
N LEU A 5 -16.09 0.04 13.47
CA LEU A 5 -15.07 0.93 12.92
C LEU A 5 -14.92 0.72 11.41
N PHE A 6 -14.86 -0.54 10.96
CA PHE A 6 -14.80 -0.90 9.55
C PHE A 6 -15.96 -0.28 8.75
N GLU A 7 -17.20 -0.44 9.21
CA GLU A 7 -18.37 0.13 8.52
C GLU A 7 -18.33 1.65 8.45
N LYS A 8 -17.86 2.31 9.51
CA LYS A 8 -17.72 3.77 9.52
C LYS A 8 -16.71 4.28 8.50
N ILE A 9 -15.54 3.60 8.39
CA ILE A 9 -14.52 3.95 7.43
C ILE A 9 -15.00 3.63 6.02
N TRP A 10 -15.50 2.41 5.80
CA TRP A 10 -16.01 1.99 4.50
C TRP A 10 -17.03 2.96 3.92
N ASP A 11 -18.09 3.26 4.70
CA ASP A 11 -19.19 4.09 4.24
C ASP A 11 -18.76 5.53 3.89
N ARG A 12 -17.67 6.03 4.49
CA ARG A 12 -17.09 7.35 4.17
C ARG A 12 -16.29 7.36 2.88
N HIS A 13 -15.78 6.20 2.46
CA HIS A 13 -14.88 6.10 1.32
C HIS A 13 -15.57 5.53 0.06
N VAL A 14 -16.83 5.16 0.13
CA VAL A 14 -17.59 4.77 -1.06
C VAL A 14 -17.80 6.01 -1.94
N ALA A 15 -17.04 6.08 -3.04
CA ALA A 15 -17.17 7.14 -4.02
C ALA A 15 -18.34 6.89 -4.99
N LYS A 16 -18.59 5.61 -5.31
CA LYS A 16 -19.68 5.22 -6.22
C LYS A 16 -20.07 3.76 -5.99
N GLU A 17 -21.36 3.50 -5.95
CA GLU A 17 -21.91 2.14 -6.02
C GLU A 17 -21.93 1.64 -7.46
N LEU A 18 -21.61 0.36 -7.65
CA LEU A 18 -21.56 -0.34 -8.92
C LEU A 18 -22.58 -1.49 -8.96
N PRO A 19 -22.97 -1.96 -10.15
CA PRO A 19 -23.81 -3.15 -10.27
C PRO A 19 -23.17 -4.37 -9.58
N GLY A 20 -24.01 -5.27 -9.05
CA GLY A 20 -23.55 -6.49 -8.39
C GLY A 20 -23.06 -6.32 -6.94
N GLY A 21 -23.30 -5.16 -6.33
CA GLY A 21 -22.93 -4.90 -4.94
C GLY A 21 -21.44 -4.56 -4.75
N GLU A 22 -20.77 -4.17 -5.81
CA GLU A 22 -19.43 -3.62 -5.78
C GLU A 22 -19.47 -2.09 -5.61
N VAL A 23 -18.35 -1.51 -5.24
CA VAL A 23 -18.17 -0.07 -5.12
C VAL A 23 -16.84 0.37 -5.72
N LEU A 24 -16.75 1.63 -6.08
CA LEU A 24 -15.46 2.33 -6.17
C LEU A 24 -15.18 2.94 -4.79
N LEU A 25 -14.15 2.41 -4.14
CA LEU A 25 -13.69 2.88 -2.85
C LEU A 25 -12.59 3.91 -3.07
N TYR A 26 -12.72 5.10 -2.50
CA TYR A 26 -11.66 6.10 -2.53
C TYR A 26 -10.48 5.64 -1.67
N ILE A 27 -9.26 5.88 -2.12
CA ILE A 27 -8.01 5.47 -1.45
C ILE A 27 -7.27 6.70 -0.95
N ASP A 28 -7.09 6.81 0.37
CA ASP A 28 -6.38 7.93 0.99
C ASP A 28 -4.86 7.84 0.83
N ARG A 29 -4.31 6.62 0.82
CA ARG A 29 -2.86 6.40 0.73
C ARG A 29 -2.55 5.22 -0.17
N HIS A 30 -1.64 5.43 -1.10
CA HIS A 30 -1.11 4.38 -1.96
C HIS A 30 0.37 4.19 -1.64
N LEU A 31 0.72 3.04 -1.09
CA LEU A 31 2.09 2.63 -0.85
C LEU A 31 2.59 1.83 -2.05
N VAL A 32 3.80 2.13 -2.51
CA VAL A 32 4.35 1.56 -3.75
C VAL A 32 5.78 1.07 -3.48
N HIS A 33 6.15 -0.06 -4.08
CA HIS A 33 7.50 -0.60 -4.04
C HIS A 33 7.95 -1.12 -5.41
N GLU A 34 9.22 -1.49 -5.55
CA GLU A 34 9.88 -1.75 -6.82
C GLU A 34 9.39 -3.02 -7.54
N VAL A 35 8.79 -4.00 -6.83
CA VAL A 35 8.44 -5.29 -7.45
C VAL A 35 7.18 -5.22 -8.30
N THR A 36 6.12 -4.57 -7.82
CA THR A 36 4.81 -4.55 -8.48
C THR A 36 4.51 -3.29 -9.27
N SER A 37 5.35 -2.26 -9.14
CA SER A 37 5.09 -0.96 -9.74
C SER A 37 5.56 -0.77 -11.19
N PRO A 38 6.64 -1.39 -11.69
CA PRO A 38 7.16 -1.09 -13.02
C PRO A 38 6.11 -1.27 -14.13
N GLN A 39 5.39 -2.38 -14.13
CA GLN A 39 4.34 -2.66 -15.12
C GLN A 39 3.13 -1.73 -14.96
N ALA A 40 2.80 -1.32 -13.73
CA ALA A 40 1.71 -0.38 -13.48
C ALA A 40 2.02 1.01 -14.07
N PHE A 41 3.23 1.53 -13.89
CA PHE A 41 3.67 2.78 -14.52
C PHE A 41 3.78 2.66 -16.02
N GLU A 42 4.23 1.51 -16.55
CA GLU A 42 4.22 1.26 -18.00
C GLU A 42 2.80 1.30 -18.56
N GLY A 43 1.84 0.67 -17.88
CA GLY A 43 0.42 0.73 -18.24
C GLY A 43 -0.10 2.18 -18.31
N LEU A 44 0.26 3.02 -17.34
CA LEU A 44 -0.10 4.45 -17.38
C LEU A 44 0.46 5.13 -18.65
N ARG A 45 1.74 4.90 -18.98
CA ARG A 45 2.38 5.48 -20.18
C ARG A 45 1.68 5.02 -21.46
N LEU A 46 1.44 3.72 -21.60
CA LEU A 46 0.78 3.13 -22.77
C LEU A 46 -0.64 3.68 -23.00
N HIS A 47 -1.36 3.97 -21.91
CA HIS A 47 -2.70 4.53 -21.97
C HIS A 47 -2.73 6.07 -21.92
N ASN A 48 -1.57 6.73 -21.98
CA ASN A 48 -1.43 8.19 -21.87
C ASN A 48 -2.15 8.76 -20.61
N ARG A 49 -1.98 8.08 -19.49
CA ARG A 49 -2.54 8.47 -18.18
C ARG A 49 -1.44 8.97 -17.26
N LYS A 50 -1.81 9.88 -16.37
CA LYS A 50 -0.95 10.40 -15.31
C LYS A 50 -1.36 9.86 -13.95
N VAL A 51 -0.43 9.86 -13.01
CA VAL A 51 -0.76 9.65 -11.60
C VAL A 51 -1.69 10.78 -11.15
N ARG A 52 -2.83 10.40 -10.58
CA ARG A 52 -3.89 11.36 -10.23
C ARG A 52 -3.57 12.20 -9.01
N HIS A 53 -3.03 11.56 -7.97
CA HIS A 53 -2.70 12.17 -6.69
C HIS A 53 -1.31 11.72 -6.22
N PRO A 54 -0.23 12.26 -6.83
CA PRO A 54 1.13 11.89 -6.42
C PRO A 54 1.43 12.22 -4.96
N GLU A 55 0.78 13.24 -4.40
CA GLU A 55 0.89 13.66 -3.00
C GLU A 55 0.27 12.65 -2.00
N LEU A 56 -0.55 11.72 -2.48
CA LEU A 56 -1.14 10.63 -1.69
C LEU A 56 -0.46 9.28 -1.95
N THR A 57 0.59 9.28 -2.79
CA THR A 57 1.37 8.10 -3.16
C THR A 57 2.76 8.20 -2.56
N PHE A 58 3.20 7.14 -1.89
CA PHE A 58 4.49 7.07 -1.20
C PHE A 58 5.21 5.80 -1.62
N ALA A 59 6.46 5.94 -2.04
CA ALA A 59 7.24 4.82 -2.56
C ALA A 59 8.49 4.57 -1.70
N THR A 60 8.84 3.30 -1.56
CA THR A 60 10.10 2.86 -0.94
C THR A 60 10.65 1.64 -1.68
N THR A 61 11.95 1.43 -1.55
CA THR A 61 12.62 0.20 -1.99
C THR A 61 12.82 -0.71 -0.78
N ASP A 62 12.22 -1.89 -0.77
CA ASP A 62 12.29 -2.79 0.39
C ASP A 62 12.40 -4.29 0.06
N HIS A 63 12.07 -4.71 -1.16
CA HIS A 63 12.09 -6.11 -1.57
C HIS A 63 13.41 -6.52 -2.23
N ASN A 64 13.94 -5.68 -3.10
CA ASN A 64 15.11 -5.96 -3.93
C ASN A 64 16.36 -5.17 -3.50
N VAL A 65 16.44 -4.86 -2.23
CA VAL A 65 17.57 -4.13 -1.64
C VAL A 65 18.40 -5.07 -0.75
N PRO A 66 19.73 -5.00 -0.79
CA PRO A 66 20.60 -5.79 0.07
C PRO A 66 20.49 -5.31 1.52
N THR A 67 20.74 -6.22 2.47
CA THR A 67 20.75 -5.92 3.91
C THR A 67 22.13 -5.51 4.43
N ASP A 68 23.17 -5.75 3.65
CA ASP A 68 24.58 -5.52 3.98
C ASP A 68 25.19 -4.29 3.28
N SER A 69 24.49 -3.71 2.32
CA SER A 69 24.88 -2.49 1.62
C SER A 69 23.69 -1.56 1.42
N ARG A 70 23.91 -0.26 1.48
CA ARG A 70 22.91 0.76 1.12
C ARG A 70 23.19 1.44 -0.22
N THR A 71 24.29 1.08 -0.86
CA THR A 71 24.76 1.79 -2.06
C THR A 71 24.89 0.89 -3.29
N GLU A 72 24.94 -0.43 -3.11
CA GLU A 72 25.21 -1.34 -4.22
C GLU A 72 24.24 -2.51 -4.25
N ILE A 73 23.57 -2.70 -5.40
CA ILE A 73 22.72 -3.85 -5.71
C ILE A 73 23.42 -4.66 -6.79
N LEU A 74 23.91 -5.85 -6.44
CA LEU A 74 24.70 -6.70 -7.34
C LEU A 74 23.84 -7.42 -8.37
N ASP A 75 22.60 -7.78 -8.01
CA ASP A 75 21.68 -8.43 -8.94
C ASP A 75 21.16 -7.42 -9.98
N PRO A 76 21.38 -7.64 -11.29
CA PRO A 76 21.01 -6.66 -12.31
C PRO A 76 19.50 -6.52 -12.48
N VAL A 77 18.70 -7.56 -12.17
CA VAL A 77 17.23 -7.51 -12.26
C VAL A 77 16.68 -6.70 -11.09
N ALA A 78 17.15 -6.97 -9.88
CA ALA A 78 16.82 -6.21 -8.69
C ALA A 78 17.15 -4.72 -8.88
N LYS A 79 18.38 -4.44 -9.38
CA LYS A 79 18.81 -3.06 -9.66
C LYS A 79 17.90 -2.37 -10.67
N ALA A 80 17.58 -3.03 -11.78
CA ALA A 80 16.69 -2.46 -12.79
C ALA A 80 15.28 -2.11 -12.25
N GLN A 81 14.76 -2.92 -11.33
CA GLN A 81 13.46 -2.65 -10.69
C GLN A 81 13.53 -1.44 -9.74
N VAL A 82 14.61 -1.33 -8.96
CA VAL A 82 14.84 -0.19 -8.07
C VAL A 82 15.03 1.09 -8.88
N ASP A 83 15.89 1.07 -9.91
CA ASP A 83 16.14 2.21 -10.80
C ASP A 83 14.83 2.65 -11.49
N ALA A 84 14.00 1.70 -11.92
CA ALA A 84 12.70 1.99 -12.55
C ALA A 84 11.72 2.65 -11.56
N LEU A 85 11.69 2.21 -10.30
CA LEU A 85 10.84 2.86 -9.28
C LEU A 85 11.29 4.30 -9.03
N GLU A 86 12.58 4.52 -8.84
CA GLU A 86 13.15 5.85 -8.63
C GLU A 86 12.80 6.81 -9.79
N GLN A 87 13.03 6.36 -11.03
CA GLN A 87 12.70 7.15 -12.22
C GLN A 87 11.20 7.44 -12.31
N ASN A 88 10.34 6.43 -12.07
CA ASN A 88 8.90 6.59 -12.09
C ASN A 88 8.41 7.58 -11.02
N CYS A 89 9.00 7.57 -9.84
CA CYS A 89 8.68 8.52 -8.78
C CYS A 89 9.09 9.95 -9.16
N ALA A 90 10.29 10.12 -9.72
CA ALA A 90 10.79 11.42 -10.18
C ALA A 90 9.89 11.99 -11.30
N ASP A 91 9.56 11.19 -12.29
CA ASP A 91 8.72 11.60 -13.44
C ASP A 91 7.29 12.00 -13.04
N ASN A 92 6.77 11.43 -11.94
CA ASN A 92 5.39 11.65 -11.49
C ASN A 92 5.28 12.52 -10.22
N GLY A 93 6.39 12.99 -9.64
CA GLY A 93 6.38 13.82 -8.43
C GLY A 93 5.91 13.06 -7.18
N ILE A 94 6.20 11.76 -7.09
CA ILE A 94 5.86 10.89 -5.97
C ILE A 94 6.96 10.98 -4.90
N THR A 95 6.57 11.04 -3.63
CA THR A 95 7.51 10.96 -2.51
C THR A 95 8.19 9.59 -2.49
N PHE A 96 9.52 9.58 -2.58
CA PHE A 96 10.32 8.38 -2.67
C PHE A 96 11.35 8.28 -1.54
N TYR A 97 11.35 7.15 -0.85
CA TYR A 97 12.31 6.77 0.19
C TYR A 97 13.23 5.68 -0.38
N GLY A 98 14.26 6.11 -1.14
CA GLY A 98 15.26 5.23 -1.74
C GLY A 98 16.30 4.73 -0.73
N MET A 99 17.23 3.89 -1.19
CA MET A 99 18.24 3.23 -0.35
C MET A 99 19.10 4.18 0.49
N GLU A 100 19.37 5.38 -0.01
CA GLU A 100 20.19 6.39 0.70
C GLU A 100 19.37 7.25 1.66
N SER A 101 18.03 7.15 1.62
CA SER A 101 17.16 7.91 2.52
C SER A 101 17.24 7.37 3.95
N GLU A 102 17.32 8.27 4.93
CA GLU A 102 17.23 7.91 6.36
C GLU A 102 15.86 7.29 6.72
N ASN A 103 14.84 7.58 5.92
CA ASN A 103 13.47 7.09 6.09
C ASN A 103 13.17 5.83 5.23
N GLN A 104 14.19 5.27 4.55
CA GLN A 104 14.01 4.02 3.81
C GLN A 104 13.79 2.85 4.77
N GLY A 105 12.86 1.98 4.44
CA GLY A 105 12.56 0.78 5.22
C GLY A 105 11.44 -0.03 4.60
N VAL A 106 11.07 -1.11 5.29
CA VAL A 106 9.95 -1.97 4.87
C VAL A 106 8.67 -1.12 4.73
N VAL A 107 7.99 -1.27 3.61
CA VAL A 107 6.84 -0.43 3.22
C VAL A 107 5.76 -0.36 4.31
N HIS A 108 5.51 -1.45 5.02
CA HIS A 108 4.51 -1.50 6.09
C HIS A 108 5.00 -0.95 7.43
N ILE A 109 6.29 -0.65 7.56
CA ILE A 109 6.89 -0.01 8.74
C ILE A 109 7.00 1.49 8.52
N ILE A 110 7.46 1.93 7.35
CA ILE A 110 7.55 3.36 7.06
C ILE A 110 6.18 4.04 7.08
N GLY A 111 5.12 3.33 6.68
CA GLY A 111 3.75 3.85 6.72
C GLY A 111 3.37 4.46 8.07
N PRO A 112 3.40 3.70 9.16
CA PRO A 112 3.15 4.22 10.50
C PRO A 112 4.26 5.14 11.03
N GLU A 113 5.54 4.85 10.79
CA GLU A 113 6.65 5.64 11.32
C GLU A 113 6.72 7.06 10.73
N GLN A 114 6.39 7.22 9.44
CA GLN A 114 6.34 8.51 8.78
C GLN A 114 4.97 9.21 8.88
N GLY A 115 4.03 8.65 9.67
CA GLY A 115 2.69 9.21 9.82
C GLY A 115 1.83 9.14 8.56
N ILE A 116 2.16 8.24 7.62
CA ILE A 116 1.38 8.01 6.40
C ILE A 116 0.14 7.17 6.74
N THR A 117 0.32 6.14 7.58
CA THR A 117 -0.77 5.29 8.08
C THR A 117 -1.49 5.98 9.22
N LEU A 118 -2.75 6.33 9.02
CA LEU A 118 -3.57 7.03 10.00
C LEU A 118 -4.87 6.27 10.27
N PRO A 119 -5.39 6.34 11.51
CA PRO A 119 -6.71 5.78 11.83
C PRO A 119 -7.80 6.39 10.94
N GLY A 120 -8.70 5.56 10.46
CA GLY A 120 -9.84 6.01 9.67
C GLY A 120 -9.58 6.22 8.18
N THR A 121 -8.38 5.88 7.70
CA THR A 121 -8.00 5.98 6.28
C THR A 121 -8.14 4.64 5.54
N THR A 122 -8.14 4.71 4.22
CA THR A 122 -8.02 3.58 3.30
C THR A 122 -6.63 3.55 2.70
N ILE A 123 -5.99 2.38 2.71
CA ILE A 123 -4.59 2.20 2.27
C ILE A 123 -4.51 1.03 1.30
N VAL A 124 -3.73 1.17 0.24
CA VAL A 124 -3.41 0.07 -0.67
C VAL A 124 -1.90 -0.02 -0.92
N CYS A 125 -1.45 -1.22 -1.21
CA CYS A 125 -0.09 -1.52 -1.66
C CYS A 125 -0.10 -2.77 -2.54
N GLY A 126 0.82 -2.86 -3.48
CA GLY A 126 1.04 -4.06 -4.28
C GLY A 126 1.72 -5.21 -3.51
N ASP A 127 1.41 -5.37 -2.22
CA ASP A 127 1.99 -6.34 -1.30
C ASP A 127 0.92 -7.07 -0.49
N SER A 128 1.11 -8.38 -0.29
CA SER A 128 0.14 -9.24 0.40
C SER A 128 -0.04 -8.96 1.89
N HIS A 129 0.92 -8.29 2.54
CA HIS A 129 0.89 -7.98 3.97
C HIS A 129 0.26 -6.61 4.30
N THR A 130 -0.31 -5.92 3.31
CA THR A 130 -0.88 -4.57 3.46
C THR A 130 -1.98 -4.50 4.53
N ALA A 131 -2.73 -5.59 4.74
CA ALA A 131 -3.76 -5.64 5.78
C ALA A 131 -3.24 -5.35 7.20
N THR A 132 -1.92 -5.42 7.44
CA THR A 132 -1.28 -5.09 8.73
C THR A 132 -1.57 -3.67 9.20
N HIS A 133 -1.81 -2.72 8.26
CA HIS A 133 -2.18 -1.34 8.60
C HIS A 133 -3.52 -1.24 9.35
N GLY A 134 -4.32 -2.32 9.32
CA GLY A 134 -5.53 -2.44 10.14
C GLY A 134 -5.28 -2.36 11.63
N ALA A 135 -4.08 -2.73 12.10
CA ALA A 135 -3.66 -2.58 13.50
C ALA A 135 -3.65 -1.11 13.96
N PHE A 136 -3.49 -0.18 13.02
CA PHE A 136 -3.53 1.27 13.26
C PHE A 136 -4.91 1.89 12.99
N GLY A 137 -5.94 1.06 12.80
CA GLY A 137 -7.32 1.54 12.56
C GLY A 137 -7.58 2.02 11.13
N ALA A 138 -6.78 1.61 10.15
CA ALA A 138 -7.04 1.83 8.73
C ALA A 138 -7.78 0.64 8.10
N ILE A 139 -8.44 0.84 6.96
CA ILE A 139 -8.83 -0.24 6.06
C ILE A 139 -7.74 -0.37 5.00
N ALA A 140 -7.10 -1.55 4.93
CA ALA A 140 -5.97 -1.72 4.04
C ALA A 140 -6.10 -3.01 3.21
N PHE A 141 -5.73 -2.90 1.91
CA PHE A 141 -5.80 -4.00 0.95
C PHE A 141 -4.47 -4.19 0.23
N GLY A 142 -4.01 -5.45 0.18
CA GLY A 142 -3.03 -5.89 -0.80
C GLY A 142 -3.70 -6.01 -2.17
N ILE A 143 -3.11 -5.42 -3.20
CA ILE A 143 -3.68 -5.34 -4.54
C ILE A 143 -2.71 -5.86 -5.60
N GLY A 144 -3.23 -6.33 -6.72
CA GLY A 144 -2.43 -6.77 -7.86
C GLY A 144 -1.94 -5.61 -8.71
N THR A 145 -0.94 -5.89 -9.58
CA THR A 145 -0.29 -4.88 -10.43
C THR A 145 -1.29 -4.06 -11.28
N SER A 146 -2.32 -4.70 -11.84
CA SER A 146 -3.36 -4.00 -12.61
C SER A 146 -4.21 -3.06 -11.75
N GLU A 147 -4.41 -3.41 -10.48
CA GLU A 147 -5.09 -2.55 -9.52
C GLU A 147 -4.18 -1.40 -9.06
N VAL A 148 -2.86 -1.63 -8.95
CA VAL A 148 -1.89 -0.56 -8.72
C VAL A 148 -1.99 0.49 -9.82
N GLU A 149 -1.98 0.10 -11.12
CA GLU A 149 -2.20 1.01 -12.24
C GLU A 149 -3.53 1.77 -12.10
N HIS A 150 -4.61 1.04 -11.79
CA HIS A 150 -5.94 1.64 -11.64
C HIS A 150 -5.97 2.69 -10.52
N VAL A 151 -5.40 2.39 -9.35
CA VAL A 151 -5.35 3.33 -8.22
C VAL A 151 -4.47 4.53 -8.54
N LEU A 152 -3.32 4.34 -9.15
CA LEU A 152 -2.47 5.46 -9.61
C LEU A 152 -3.24 6.41 -10.54
N ALA A 153 -4.03 5.86 -11.48
CA ALA A 153 -4.79 6.63 -12.46
C ALA A 153 -6.04 7.31 -11.89
N THR A 154 -6.68 6.73 -10.88
CA THR A 154 -8.05 7.11 -10.47
C THR A 154 -8.21 7.48 -9.00
N GLN A 155 -7.27 7.10 -8.16
CA GLN A 155 -7.33 7.15 -6.68
C GLN A 155 -8.51 6.34 -6.11
N THR A 156 -8.98 5.34 -6.84
CA THR A 156 -10.07 4.47 -6.39
C THR A 156 -9.72 3.01 -6.60
N LEU A 157 -10.33 2.14 -5.79
CA LEU A 157 -10.25 0.69 -5.93
C LEU A 157 -11.64 0.11 -6.10
N ARG A 158 -11.84 -0.78 -7.09
CA ARG A 158 -13.07 -1.53 -7.24
C ARG A 158 -13.09 -2.66 -6.23
N GLN A 159 -14.04 -2.63 -5.30
CA GLN A 159 -14.13 -3.62 -4.24
C GLN A 159 -15.59 -4.02 -3.94
N LYS A 160 -15.74 -5.26 -3.49
CA LYS A 160 -16.97 -5.72 -2.87
C LYS A 160 -16.82 -5.64 -1.35
N LYS A 161 -17.81 -5.09 -0.64
CA LYS A 161 -17.74 -4.96 0.82
C LYS A 161 -17.48 -6.32 1.47
N PRO A 162 -16.33 -6.53 2.14
CA PRO A 162 -16.02 -7.80 2.78
C PRO A 162 -16.89 -8.03 4.01
N LYS A 163 -17.12 -9.30 4.34
CA LYS A 163 -17.77 -9.68 5.59
C LYS A 163 -16.81 -9.46 6.75
N GLN A 164 -17.33 -8.97 7.86
CA GLN A 164 -16.56 -8.80 9.09
C GLN A 164 -16.46 -10.13 9.82
N TYR A 165 -15.29 -10.36 10.41
CA TYR A 165 -14.99 -11.56 11.18
C TYR A 165 -14.37 -11.15 12.51
N LYS A 166 -14.89 -11.66 13.64
CA LYS A 166 -14.34 -11.43 14.96
C LYS A 166 -13.49 -12.63 15.37
N VAL A 167 -12.22 -12.39 15.66
CA VAL A 167 -11.31 -13.34 16.30
C VAL A 167 -11.11 -12.89 17.75
N GLU A 168 -11.32 -13.79 18.71
CA GLU A 168 -11.16 -13.51 20.14
C GLU A 168 -10.18 -14.50 20.75
N PHE A 169 -9.01 -14.00 21.17
CA PHE A 169 -8.03 -14.79 21.92
C PHE A 169 -8.42 -14.84 23.40
N LYS A 170 -8.53 -16.04 23.98
CA LYS A 170 -8.90 -16.23 25.39
C LYS A 170 -7.74 -16.86 26.15
N GLY A 171 -7.50 -16.36 27.35
CA GLY A 171 -6.44 -16.85 28.23
C GLY A 171 -5.31 -15.85 28.41
N LYS A 172 -4.17 -16.35 28.85
CA LYS A 172 -2.93 -15.55 29.03
C LYS A 172 -1.93 -15.96 27.97
N VAL A 173 -1.31 -14.96 27.35
CA VAL A 173 -0.20 -15.18 26.41
C VAL A 173 1.00 -15.73 27.19
N PRO A 174 1.53 -16.92 26.86
CA PRO A 174 2.69 -17.48 27.54
C PRO A 174 3.97 -16.68 27.24
N PHE A 175 4.98 -16.87 28.12
CA PHE A 175 6.29 -16.26 27.89
C PHE A 175 6.88 -16.72 26.53
N GLY A 176 7.44 -15.78 25.79
CA GLY A 176 8.03 -16.03 24.47
C GLY A 176 7.07 -15.93 23.29
N VAL A 177 5.76 -15.81 23.53
CA VAL A 177 4.76 -15.55 22.47
C VAL A 177 4.56 -14.05 22.30
N THR A 178 4.62 -13.59 21.07
CA THR A 178 4.48 -12.17 20.67
C THR A 178 3.15 -11.93 19.94
N ALA A 179 2.83 -10.67 19.68
CA ALA A 179 1.66 -10.32 18.87
C ALA A 179 1.72 -10.91 17.44
N LYS A 180 2.92 -11.16 16.90
CA LYS A 180 3.08 -11.77 15.58
C LYS A 180 2.70 -13.26 15.57
N ASP A 181 2.75 -13.94 16.70
CA ASP A 181 2.39 -15.36 16.84
C ASP A 181 0.87 -15.55 16.94
N LEU A 182 0.12 -14.50 17.25
CA LEU A 182 -1.34 -14.46 17.37
C LEU A 182 -2.00 -14.01 16.06
#